data_cbd56abbe59fecca4ff637f4a4c20357
#
_entry.id   cbd56abbe59fecca4ff637f4a4c20357
#
_cell.length_a   1.000
_cell.length_b   1.000
_cell.length_c   1.000
_cell.angle_alpha   90.00
_cell.angle_beta   90.00
_cell.angle_gamma   90.00
#
_symmetry.space_group_name_H-M   'P 1'
#
loop_
_entity.id
_entity.type
_entity.pdbx_description
1 polymer ?
#
loop_
_entity_poly.entity_id
_entity_poly.type
_entity_poly.pdbx_seq_one_letter_code
_entity_poly.pdbx_strand_id
1 'polypeptide(L)' 'MKNYQLFHPGDKVEITFSHSDDCGKIGTIVEVRHSFCVIDCGRYKQNGKPWYYNHTYGQFRLWDDKHTVEE' A
#
# COMPACT_ATOMS: atom_id res chain seq x y z
N MET A 1 -1.12 17.80 -9.85
CA MET A 1 -0.24 17.25 -8.81
C MET A 1 0.03 15.78 -9.09
N LYS A 2 1.24 15.36 -8.88
CA LYS A 2 1.62 13.98 -9.17
C LYS A 2 1.55 13.15 -7.90
N ASN A 3 0.74 12.09 -7.98
CA ASN A 3 0.45 11.28 -6.79
C ASN A 3 1.69 10.56 -6.25
N TYR A 4 2.59 10.15 -7.14
CA TYR A 4 3.73 9.37 -6.70
C TYR A 4 4.65 10.18 -5.79
N GLN A 5 4.53 11.49 -5.77
CA GLN A 5 5.34 12.33 -4.88
C GLN A 5 4.88 12.28 -3.44
N LEU A 6 3.68 11.75 -3.20
CA LEU A 6 3.12 11.68 -1.86
C LEU A 6 3.49 10.40 -1.11
N PHE A 7 4.08 9.45 -1.81
CA PHE A 7 4.36 8.14 -1.24
C PHE A 7 5.84 7.82 -1.33
N HIS A 8 6.32 7.08 -0.34
CA HIS A 8 7.74 6.70 -0.28
C HIS A 8 7.84 5.24 0.15
N PRO A 9 8.89 4.54 -0.27
CA PRO A 9 9.10 3.18 0.24
C PRO A 9 9.17 3.19 1.76
N GLY A 10 8.50 2.22 2.38
CA GLY A 10 8.41 2.14 3.82
C GLY A 10 7.15 2.76 4.40
N ASP A 11 6.42 3.54 3.62
CA ASP A 11 5.18 4.14 4.09
C ASP A 11 4.13 3.05 4.28
N LYS A 12 3.29 3.25 5.30
CA LYS A 12 2.13 2.39 5.52
C LYS A 12 0.94 2.94 4.76
N VAL A 13 0.19 2.04 4.14
CA VAL A 13 -0.99 2.42 3.37
C VAL A 13 -2.12 1.47 3.68
N GLU A 14 -3.34 1.95 3.49
CA GLU A 14 -4.53 1.13 3.60
C GLU A 14 -5.07 0.88 2.19
N ILE A 15 -5.33 -0.39 1.86
CA ILE A 15 -5.91 -0.73 0.57
C ILE A 15 -7.39 -0.42 0.61
N THR A 16 -7.85 0.42 -0.32
CA THR A 16 -9.23 0.87 -0.36
C THR A 16 -10.00 0.32 -1.56
N PHE A 17 -9.34 -0.40 -2.45
CA PHE A 17 -9.97 -0.94 -3.64
C PHE A 17 -10.85 -2.12 -3.27
N SER A 18 -12.16 -1.99 -3.47
CA SER A 18 -13.13 -2.96 -2.99
C SER A 18 -13.02 -4.32 -3.69
N HIS A 19 -12.46 -4.37 -4.88
CA HIS A 19 -12.28 -5.62 -5.62
C HIS A 19 -11.01 -6.36 -5.23
N SER A 20 -10.20 -5.79 -4.37
CA SER A 20 -8.98 -6.45 -3.91
C SER A 20 -9.30 -7.34 -2.72
N ASP A 21 -8.66 -8.53 -2.69
CA ASP A 21 -8.75 -9.39 -1.52
C ASP A 21 -8.11 -8.74 -0.30
N ASP A 22 -7.30 -7.73 -0.51
CA ASP A 22 -6.62 -7.03 0.56
C ASP A 22 -7.31 -5.75 0.99
N CYS A 23 -8.52 -5.49 0.49
CA CYS A 23 -9.28 -4.29 0.84
C CYS A 23 -9.42 -4.22 2.36
N GLY A 24 -9.05 -3.08 2.93
CA GLY A 24 -9.10 -2.86 4.36
C GLY A 24 -7.83 -3.23 5.10
N LYS A 25 -6.88 -3.87 4.43
CA LYS A 25 -5.62 -4.25 5.06
C LYS A 25 -4.61 -3.12 4.98
N ILE A 26 -3.70 -3.12 5.94
CA ILE A 26 -2.60 -2.17 5.96
C ILE A 26 -1.39 -2.85 5.35
N GLY A 27 -0.83 -2.23 4.32
CA GLY A 27 0.37 -2.71 3.67
C GLY A 27 1.52 -1.74 3.83
N THR A 28 2.69 -2.15 3.35
CA THR A 28 3.88 -1.32 3.35
C THR A 28 4.35 -1.14 1.92
N ILE A 29 4.64 0.09 1.53
CA ILE A 29 5.15 0.36 0.18
C ILE A 29 6.57 -0.18 0.09
N VAL A 30 6.79 -1.04 -0.91
CA VAL A 30 8.11 -1.58 -1.22
C VAL A 30 8.80 -0.72 -2.26
N GLU A 31 8.03 -0.26 -3.24
CA GLU A 31 8.59 0.51 -4.34
C GLU A 31 7.52 1.46 -4.87
N VAL A 32 7.94 2.69 -5.22
CA VAL A 32 7.04 3.69 -5.80
C VAL A 32 7.38 3.81 -7.28
N ARG A 33 6.37 3.61 -8.13
CA ARG A 33 6.49 3.74 -9.57
C ARG A 33 5.64 4.89 -10.06
N HIS A 34 5.82 5.25 -11.32
CA HIS A 34 5.13 6.41 -11.87
C HIS A 34 3.61 6.28 -11.81
N SER A 35 3.08 5.09 -12.11
CA SER A 35 1.63 4.91 -12.18
C SER A 35 1.09 3.96 -11.13
N PHE A 36 1.94 3.36 -10.31
CA PHE A 36 1.48 2.44 -9.27
C PHE A 36 2.56 2.28 -8.21
N CYS A 37 2.18 1.64 -7.11
CA CYS A 37 3.13 1.25 -6.07
C CYS A 37 3.12 -0.26 -5.90
N VAL A 38 4.28 -0.81 -5.57
CA VAL A 38 4.42 -2.21 -5.18
C VAL A 38 4.23 -2.27 -3.67
N ILE A 39 3.27 -3.05 -3.20
CA ILE A 39 2.85 -3.03 -1.80
C ILE A 39 2.91 -4.44 -1.22
N ASP A 40 3.47 -4.53 -0.02
CA ASP A 40 3.56 -5.77 0.75
C ASP A 40 2.43 -5.79 1.77
N CYS A 41 1.45 -6.66 1.56
CA CYS A 41 0.32 -6.82 2.45
C CYS A 41 0.43 -8.07 3.31
N GLY A 42 1.62 -8.62 3.45
CA GLY A 42 1.85 -9.77 4.32
C GLY A 42 1.59 -11.11 3.68
N ARG A 43 1.54 -11.18 2.36
CA ARG A 43 1.32 -12.44 1.67
C ARG A 43 2.64 -13.08 1.28
N TYR A 44 2.63 -14.41 1.18
CA TYR A 44 3.82 -15.18 0.83
C TYR A 44 3.49 -16.20 -0.23
N LYS A 45 4.49 -16.47 -1.09
CA LYS A 45 4.40 -17.54 -2.08
C LYS A 45 4.63 -18.89 -1.40
N GLN A 46 4.35 -19.95 -2.12
CA GLN A 46 4.56 -21.30 -1.59
C GLN A 46 5.99 -21.55 -1.19
N ASN A 47 6.94 -20.90 -1.87
CA ASN A 47 8.36 -21.07 -1.56
C ASN A 47 8.81 -20.19 -0.38
N GLY A 48 7.89 -19.49 0.27
CA GLY A 48 8.21 -18.67 1.43
C GLY A 48 8.68 -17.27 1.12
N LYS A 49 8.78 -16.92 -0.15
CA LYS A 49 9.19 -15.57 -0.54
C LYS A 49 8.01 -14.61 -0.49
N PRO A 50 8.25 -13.34 -0.18
CA PRO A 50 7.15 -12.37 -0.14
C PRO A 50 6.46 -12.27 -1.49
N TRP A 51 5.15 -12.06 -1.44
CA TRP A 51 4.36 -11.84 -2.64
C TRP A 51 3.78 -10.44 -2.57
N TYR A 52 4.32 -9.56 -3.39
CA TYR A 52 3.89 -8.17 -3.44
C TYR A 52 2.84 -7.99 -4.52
N TYR A 53 1.96 -7.01 -4.31
CA TYR A 53 0.95 -6.66 -5.29
C TYR A 53 1.16 -5.24 -5.75
N ASN A 54 0.80 -5.00 -7.01
CA ASN A 54 0.83 -3.66 -7.58
C ASN A 54 -0.54 -3.03 -7.42
N HIS A 55 -0.58 -1.81 -6.89
CA HIS A 55 -1.83 -1.07 -6.79
C HIS A 55 -1.62 0.31 -7.39
N THR A 56 -2.54 0.70 -8.28
CA THR A 56 -2.49 2.04 -8.87
C THR A 56 -2.89 3.07 -7.83
N TYR A 57 -2.46 4.30 -8.06
CA TYR A 57 -2.88 5.41 -7.22
C TYR A 57 -4.40 5.51 -7.29
N GLY A 58 -5.03 5.68 -6.13
CA GLY A 58 -6.47 5.64 -6.06
C GLY A 58 -7.01 4.33 -5.52
N GLN A 59 -6.19 3.27 -5.48
CA GLN A 59 -6.61 1.98 -4.91
C GLN A 59 -6.14 1.82 -3.48
N PHE A 60 -5.41 2.78 -2.96
CA PHE A 60 -4.94 2.77 -1.58
C PHE A 60 -4.76 4.22 -1.12
N ARG A 61 -4.58 4.40 0.19
CA ARG A 61 -4.32 5.72 0.75
C ARG A 61 -3.29 5.59 1.86
N LEU A 62 -2.65 6.70 2.18
CA LEU A 62 -1.69 6.71 3.29
C LEU A 62 -2.40 6.34 4.59
N TRP A 63 -1.76 5.46 5.34
CA TRP A 63 -2.18 5.15 6.69
C TRP A 63 -1.48 6.12 7.64
N ASP A 64 -2.27 6.83 8.45
CA ASP A 64 -1.72 7.86 9.30
C ASP A 64 -2.11 7.58 10.76
N ASP A 65 -1.19 6.92 11.46
CA ASP A 65 -1.41 6.61 12.87
C ASP A 65 -1.55 7.86 13.71
N LYS A 66 -0.81 8.90 13.35
CA LYS A 66 -0.83 10.13 14.13
C LYS A 66 -2.18 10.80 14.08
N HIS A 67 -2.83 10.69 12.95
CA HIS A 67 -4.15 11.28 12.79
C HIS A 67 -5.13 10.66 13.79
N THR A 68 -5.02 9.35 13.99
CA THR A 68 -5.88 8.66 14.93
C THR A 68 -5.61 9.10 16.36
N VAL A 69 -4.34 9.28 16.68
CA VAL A 69 -3.96 9.61 18.05
C VAL A 69 -4.48 10.97 18.46
N GLU A 70 -4.57 11.89 17.54
CA GLU A 70 -5.00 13.24 17.86
C GLU A 70 -6.49 13.34 18.12
N GLU A 71 -7.21 12.33 17.77
CA GLU A 71 -8.64 12.32 18.03
C GLU A 71 -8.91 12.02 19.48
#